data_7b3650ce542cec9df18f2e9a60816383
#
_entry.id   7b3650ce542cec9df18f2e9a60816383
#
_cell.length_a   1.000
_cell.length_b   1.000
_cell.length_c   1.000
_cell.angle_alpha   90.00
_cell.angle_beta   90.00
_cell.angle_gamma   90.00
#
_symmetry.space_group_name_H-M   'P 1'
#
loop_
_entity.id
_entity.type
_entity.pdbx_description
1 polymer ?
#
loop_
_entity_poly.entity_id
_entity_poly.type
_entity_poly.pdbx_seq_one_letter_code
_entity_poly.pdbx_strand_id
1 'polypeptide(L)'
;MKNMKINPFKNLLLIILCFALSACSGGINAGLEAYQSPDGRYAFLYPTGWTRVKVDGGPEIIYHDLINSNETLSLVVSDVNKEVELEQLGGPKEVGQTLIDKVIAPEGSGRSVKLIDANKREASNHIFYDLEYELNLNDQDRHELATVVIDRGTLYTIAVGTNEGRWNKVDNMFTNVIESFNFLI
;
A
#
# COMPACT_ATOMS: atom_id res chain seq x y z
N MET A 1 -49.68 -32.59 32.17
CA MET A 1 -48.32 -32.42 31.56
C MET A 1 -48.47 -32.46 30.03
N LYS A 2 -48.25 -31.32 29.35
CA LYS A 2 -48.50 -31.17 27.91
C LYS A 2 -47.19 -31.52 27.17
N ASN A 3 -47.12 -32.66 26.51
CA ASN A 3 -45.97 -33.07 25.72
C ASN A 3 -45.81 -32.14 24.51
N MET A 4 -44.82 -31.29 24.56
CA MET A 4 -44.42 -30.42 23.47
C MET A 4 -43.67 -31.23 22.42
N LYS A 5 -44.35 -31.60 21.31
CA LYS A 5 -43.71 -32.24 20.17
C LYS A 5 -42.75 -31.27 19.51
N ILE A 6 -41.45 -31.47 19.70
CA ILE A 6 -40.38 -30.72 19.04
C ILE A 6 -40.40 -31.16 17.57
N ASN A 7 -40.67 -30.19 16.68
CA ASN A 7 -40.72 -30.44 15.24
C ASN A 7 -39.27 -30.42 14.68
N PRO A 8 -38.72 -31.57 14.24
CA PRO A 8 -37.31 -31.67 13.84
C PRO A 8 -36.95 -30.75 12.65
N PHE A 9 -37.92 -30.41 11.81
CA PHE A 9 -37.75 -29.52 10.68
C PHE A 9 -37.46 -28.07 11.10
N LYS A 10 -38.09 -27.57 12.19
CA LYS A 10 -37.85 -26.23 12.72
C LYS A 10 -36.43 -26.10 13.34
N ASN A 11 -35.98 -27.16 14.02
CA ASN A 11 -34.65 -27.18 14.60
C ASN A 11 -33.54 -27.26 13.52
N LEU A 12 -33.79 -28.04 12.45
CA LEU A 12 -32.85 -28.10 11.31
C LEU A 12 -32.75 -26.77 10.59
N LEU A 13 -33.85 -26.05 10.38
CA LEU A 13 -33.88 -24.72 9.77
C LEU A 13 -33.14 -23.69 10.62
N LEU A 14 -33.30 -23.74 11.95
CA LEU A 14 -32.60 -22.83 12.88
C LEU A 14 -31.09 -23.06 12.89
N ILE A 15 -30.64 -24.33 12.83
CA ILE A 15 -29.23 -24.69 12.77
C ILE A 15 -28.58 -24.19 11.45
N ILE A 16 -29.27 -24.34 10.31
CA ILE A 16 -28.80 -23.85 9.01
C ILE A 16 -28.71 -22.32 9.01
N LEU A 17 -29.65 -21.63 9.63
CA LEU A 17 -29.62 -20.15 9.74
C LEU A 17 -28.46 -19.66 10.61
N CYS A 18 -28.10 -20.38 11.69
CA CYS A 18 -26.96 -20.05 12.52
C CYS A 18 -25.61 -20.20 11.79
N PHE A 19 -25.48 -21.18 10.88
CA PHE A 19 -24.25 -21.34 10.07
C PHE A 19 -24.10 -20.27 8.98
N ALA A 20 -25.20 -19.71 8.48
CA ALA A 20 -25.17 -18.65 7.48
C ALA A 20 -24.67 -17.29 8.01
N LEU A 21 -24.70 -17.08 9.33
CA LEU A 21 -24.25 -15.82 9.98
C LEU A 21 -22.76 -15.81 10.35
N SER A 22 -22.04 -16.91 10.17
CA SER A 22 -20.61 -17.01 10.52
C SER A 22 -19.67 -16.62 9.36
N ALA A 23 -20.18 -16.15 8.22
CA ALA A 23 -19.39 -15.84 7.03
C ALA A 23 -18.84 -14.39 6.96
N CYS A 24 -18.87 -13.65 8.06
CA CYS A 24 -18.08 -12.41 8.17
C CYS A 24 -16.77 -12.68 8.90
N SER A 25 -15.90 -13.51 8.30
CA SER A 25 -14.47 -13.43 8.61
C SER A 25 -13.97 -12.12 7.99
N GLY A 26 -13.67 -11.11 8.80
CA GLY A 26 -12.91 -9.96 8.35
C GLY A 26 -11.61 -10.50 7.74
N GLY A 27 -11.55 -10.57 6.41
CA GLY A 27 -10.38 -11.02 5.68
C GLY A 27 -9.21 -10.07 5.99
N ILE A 28 -8.00 -10.52 5.69
CA ILE A 28 -6.75 -9.75 5.80
C ILE A 28 -6.86 -8.35 5.16
N ASN A 29 -7.81 -8.15 4.25
CA ASN A 29 -8.09 -6.90 3.53
C ASN A 29 -9.25 -6.07 4.13
N ALA A 30 -9.67 -6.34 5.38
CA ALA A 30 -10.72 -5.52 6.01
C ALA A 30 -10.26 -4.06 6.10
N GLY A 31 -11.05 -3.13 5.53
CA GLY A 31 -10.71 -1.71 5.46
C GLY A 31 -9.86 -1.30 4.26
N LEU A 32 -9.65 -2.20 3.28
CA LEU A 32 -8.94 -1.92 2.03
C LEU A 32 -9.86 -2.14 0.81
N GLU A 33 -9.64 -1.36 -0.23
CA GLU A 33 -10.27 -1.46 -1.54
C GLU A 33 -9.20 -1.74 -2.61
N ALA A 34 -9.59 -2.41 -3.70
CA ALA A 34 -8.68 -2.72 -4.78
C ALA A 34 -8.72 -1.65 -5.87
N TYR A 35 -7.54 -1.22 -6.31
CA TYR A 35 -7.32 -0.49 -7.55
C TYR A 35 -6.74 -1.43 -8.59
N GLN A 36 -7.21 -1.32 -9.82
CA GLN A 36 -6.60 -1.95 -11.00
C GLN A 36 -6.34 -0.87 -12.04
N SER A 37 -5.15 -0.91 -12.66
CA SER A 37 -4.81 0.02 -13.75
C SER A 37 -5.76 -0.16 -14.94
N PRO A 38 -6.11 0.91 -15.67
CA PRO A 38 -7.04 0.83 -16.80
C PRO A 38 -6.59 -0.12 -17.92
N ASP A 39 -5.29 -0.31 -18.07
CA ASP A 39 -4.67 -1.25 -19.02
C ASP A 39 -4.52 -2.68 -18.48
N GLY A 40 -4.94 -2.92 -17.23
CA GLY A 40 -4.89 -4.22 -16.58
C GLY A 40 -3.50 -4.71 -16.22
N ARG A 41 -2.48 -3.84 -16.23
CA ARG A 41 -1.09 -4.28 -16.00
C ARG A 41 -0.77 -4.52 -14.53
N TYR A 42 -1.27 -3.69 -13.64
CA TYR A 42 -0.98 -3.77 -12.20
C TYR A 42 -2.22 -3.51 -11.35
N ALA A 43 -2.17 -3.97 -10.13
CA ALA A 43 -3.17 -3.72 -9.11
C ALA A 43 -2.51 -3.52 -7.74
N PHE A 44 -3.21 -2.83 -6.86
CA PHE A 44 -2.84 -2.67 -5.46
C PHE A 44 -4.07 -2.38 -4.59
N LEU A 45 -3.91 -2.50 -3.29
CA LEU A 45 -4.93 -2.13 -2.32
C LEU A 45 -4.69 -0.70 -1.80
N TYR A 46 -5.77 0.00 -1.49
CA TYR A 46 -5.73 1.31 -0.84
C TYR A 46 -6.78 1.37 0.28
N PRO A 47 -6.62 2.22 1.30
CA PRO A 47 -7.57 2.28 2.40
C PRO A 47 -8.96 2.74 1.96
N THR A 48 -9.99 2.04 2.45
CA THR A 48 -11.41 2.35 2.17
C THR A 48 -11.74 3.79 2.60
N GLY A 49 -12.47 4.48 1.73
CA GLY A 49 -12.89 5.87 1.99
C GLY A 49 -11.86 6.93 1.61
N TRP A 50 -10.66 6.54 1.16
CA TRP A 50 -9.71 7.51 0.62
C TRP A 50 -10.15 8.01 -0.75
N THR A 51 -9.90 9.28 -0.99
CA THR A 51 -10.33 9.97 -2.22
C THR A 51 -9.16 10.12 -3.19
N ARG A 52 -9.41 9.74 -4.45
CA ARG A 52 -8.44 9.97 -5.51
C ARG A 52 -8.41 11.44 -5.89
N VAL A 53 -7.21 12.02 -5.96
CA VAL A 53 -6.96 13.38 -6.46
C VAL A 53 -6.04 13.34 -7.66
N LYS A 54 -6.13 14.37 -8.50
CA LYS A 54 -5.23 14.56 -9.64
C LYS A 54 -4.42 15.82 -9.45
N VAL A 55 -3.11 15.70 -9.66
CA VAL A 55 -2.18 16.83 -9.60
C VAL A 55 -1.45 16.88 -10.94
N ASP A 56 -1.53 18.01 -11.64
CA ASP A 56 -0.84 18.18 -12.92
C ASP A 56 0.68 18.17 -12.71
N GLY A 57 1.38 17.32 -13.47
CA GLY A 57 2.81 17.11 -13.34
C GLY A 57 3.26 16.36 -12.08
N GLY A 58 2.31 15.80 -11.33
CA GLY A 58 2.54 14.99 -10.14
C GLY A 58 2.52 13.48 -10.41
N PRO A 59 2.40 12.67 -9.34
CA PRO A 59 2.24 11.23 -9.43
C PRO A 59 1.07 10.80 -10.32
N GLU A 60 1.18 9.62 -10.96
CA GLU A 60 0.12 9.01 -11.77
C GLU A 60 -1.18 8.80 -10.98
N ILE A 61 -1.02 8.40 -9.71
CA ILE A 61 -2.13 8.16 -8.80
C ILE A 61 -1.80 8.81 -7.45
N ILE A 62 -2.78 9.50 -6.89
CA ILE A 62 -2.75 9.99 -5.51
C ILE A 62 -4.10 9.67 -4.87
N TYR A 63 -4.06 9.04 -3.72
CA TYR A 63 -5.18 8.93 -2.78
C TYR A 63 -4.85 9.64 -1.48
N HIS A 64 -5.83 10.24 -0.84
CA HIS A 64 -5.68 10.80 0.49
C HIS A 64 -6.93 10.59 1.35
N ASP A 65 -6.73 10.53 2.66
CA ASP A 65 -7.82 10.52 3.63
C ASP A 65 -8.39 11.93 3.80
N LEU A 66 -9.71 12.06 3.70
CA LEU A 66 -10.41 13.34 3.90
C LEU A 66 -10.42 13.79 5.37
N ILE A 67 -10.29 12.85 6.31
CA ILE A 67 -10.32 13.12 7.75
C ILE A 67 -8.90 13.40 8.26
N ASN A 68 -7.95 12.53 7.88
CA ASN A 68 -6.55 12.67 8.24
C ASN A 68 -5.76 13.09 6.99
N SER A 69 -5.88 14.35 6.61
CA SER A 69 -5.35 14.89 5.33
C SER A 69 -3.85 14.67 5.11
N ASN A 70 -3.11 14.30 6.14
CA ASN A 70 -1.69 13.93 6.06
C ASN A 70 -1.48 12.43 5.74
N GLU A 71 -2.54 11.63 5.68
CA GLU A 71 -2.47 10.26 5.20
C GLU A 71 -2.64 10.25 3.69
N THR A 72 -1.60 9.80 3.01
CA THR A 72 -1.55 9.83 1.54
C THR A 72 -0.94 8.54 0.99
N LEU A 73 -1.43 8.13 -0.18
CA LEU A 73 -0.83 7.11 -1.03
C LEU A 73 -0.53 7.74 -2.38
N SER A 74 0.64 7.49 -2.92
CA SER A 74 1.02 7.94 -4.26
C SER A 74 1.65 6.81 -5.07
N LEU A 75 1.40 6.80 -6.38
CA LEU A 75 2.11 5.96 -7.33
C LEU A 75 2.77 6.88 -8.36
N VAL A 76 4.08 6.80 -8.42
CA VAL A 76 4.91 7.44 -9.45
C VAL A 76 5.32 6.38 -10.46
N VAL A 77 5.17 6.70 -11.73
CA VAL A 77 5.56 5.86 -12.86
C VAL A 77 6.57 6.62 -13.70
N SER A 78 7.73 6.03 -13.93
CA SER A 78 8.84 6.67 -14.66
C SER A 78 9.45 5.70 -15.66
N ASP A 79 9.76 6.18 -16.85
CA ASP A 79 10.46 5.38 -17.84
C ASP A 79 11.93 5.22 -17.46
N VAL A 80 12.43 3.99 -17.58
CA VAL A 80 13.84 3.65 -17.49
C VAL A 80 14.27 2.91 -18.76
N ASN A 81 15.57 2.71 -18.93
CA ASN A 81 16.04 1.90 -20.06
C ASN A 81 15.45 0.47 -19.93
N LYS A 82 14.91 -0.07 -21.03
CA LYS A 82 14.23 -1.37 -21.08
C LYS A 82 15.09 -2.57 -20.66
N GLU A 83 16.39 -2.42 -20.69
CA GLU A 83 17.36 -3.46 -20.32
C GLU A 83 17.79 -3.38 -18.85
N VAL A 84 17.30 -2.38 -18.10
CA VAL A 84 17.70 -2.17 -16.69
C VAL A 84 16.77 -2.96 -15.77
N GLU A 85 17.38 -3.83 -14.98
CA GLU A 85 16.75 -4.50 -13.85
C GLU A 85 16.97 -3.71 -12.56
N LEU A 86 16.07 -3.84 -11.58
CA LEU A 86 16.14 -3.08 -10.33
C LEU A 86 17.48 -3.25 -9.60
N GLU A 87 18.02 -4.47 -9.59
CA GLU A 87 19.31 -4.79 -8.95
C GLU A 87 20.52 -4.11 -9.60
N GLN A 88 20.40 -3.69 -10.86
CA GLN A 88 21.45 -2.93 -11.54
C GLN A 88 21.50 -1.46 -11.10
N LEU A 89 20.43 -0.97 -10.50
CA LEU A 89 20.39 0.37 -9.88
C LEU A 89 21.07 0.41 -8.50
N GLY A 90 21.40 -0.76 -7.95
CA GLY A 90 21.99 -0.95 -6.63
C GLY A 90 21.14 -1.84 -5.72
N GLY A 91 21.61 -2.09 -4.52
CA GLY A 91 20.84 -2.78 -3.48
C GLY A 91 19.73 -1.90 -2.88
N PRO A 92 18.84 -2.47 -2.04
CA PRO A 92 17.71 -1.72 -1.45
C PRO A 92 18.12 -0.41 -0.77
N LYS A 93 19.19 -0.42 0.00
CA LYS A 93 19.71 0.78 0.69
C LYS A 93 20.22 1.85 -0.27
N GLU A 94 20.89 1.44 -1.34
CA GLU A 94 21.46 2.37 -2.35
C GLU A 94 20.34 3.02 -3.15
N VAL A 95 19.33 2.23 -3.56
CA VAL A 95 18.15 2.75 -4.24
C VAL A 95 17.34 3.65 -3.31
N GLY A 96 17.14 3.25 -2.05
CA GLY A 96 16.47 4.07 -1.04
C GLY A 96 17.18 5.42 -0.83
N GLN A 97 18.50 5.44 -0.72
CA GLN A 97 19.27 6.68 -0.61
C GLN A 97 19.18 7.53 -1.88
N THR A 98 19.23 6.91 -3.05
CA THR A 98 19.05 7.62 -4.32
C THR A 98 17.70 8.31 -4.42
N LEU A 99 16.63 7.66 -3.95
CA LEU A 99 15.29 8.28 -3.89
C LEU A 99 15.27 9.47 -2.92
N ILE A 100 15.92 9.37 -1.78
CA ILE A 100 16.06 10.52 -0.86
C ILE A 100 16.72 11.67 -1.59
N ASP A 101 17.89 11.46 -2.16
CA ASP A 101 18.75 12.53 -2.69
C ASP A 101 18.16 13.17 -3.97
N LYS A 102 17.40 12.41 -4.76
CA LYS A 102 16.90 12.89 -6.06
C LYS A 102 15.44 13.29 -6.06
N VAL A 103 14.61 12.69 -5.19
CA VAL A 103 13.14 12.81 -5.27
C VAL A 103 12.55 13.39 -3.99
N ILE A 104 12.85 12.79 -2.84
CA ILE A 104 12.14 13.11 -1.60
C ILE A 104 12.70 14.40 -0.96
N ALA A 105 14.02 14.47 -0.83
CA ALA A 105 14.72 15.59 -0.20
C ALA A 105 15.96 16.03 -1.02
N PRO A 106 15.75 16.48 -2.28
CA PRO A 106 16.85 16.98 -3.08
C PRO A 106 17.52 18.19 -2.42
N GLU A 107 18.79 18.40 -2.76
CA GLU A 107 19.57 19.52 -2.22
C GLU A 107 18.82 20.85 -2.35
N GLY A 108 18.78 21.62 -1.28
CA GLY A 108 18.07 22.91 -1.22
C GLY A 108 16.55 22.80 -0.98
N SER A 109 15.97 21.60 -0.86
CA SER A 109 14.52 21.42 -0.60
C SER A 109 14.10 21.85 0.82
N GLY A 110 15.03 21.97 1.75
CA GLY A 110 14.74 22.19 3.17
C GLY A 110 14.13 20.99 3.90
N ARG A 111 14.07 19.83 3.22
CA ARG A 111 13.55 18.57 3.79
C ARG A 111 14.70 17.73 4.35
N SER A 112 14.42 16.96 5.39
CA SER A 112 15.35 15.98 5.92
C SER A 112 14.67 14.61 5.96
N VAL A 113 15.39 13.58 5.50
CA VAL A 113 14.86 12.22 5.39
C VAL A 113 15.89 11.24 5.90
N LYS A 114 15.44 10.26 6.65
CA LYS A 114 16.24 9.14 7.13
C LYS A 114 15.64 7.84 6.62
N LEU A 115 16.44 7.03 5.94
CA LEU A 115 16.08 5.66 5.61
C LEU A 115 16.18 4.81 6.89
N ILE A 116 15.05 4.26 7.33
CA ILE A 116 14.94 3.44 8.54
C ILE A 116 15.22 2.00 8.21
N ASP A 117 14.56 1.48 7.15
CA ASP A 117 14.73 0.11 6.71
C ASP A 117 14.68 0.00 5.19
N ALA A 118 15.33 -1.03 4.65
CA ALA A 118 15.37 -1.28 3.21
C ALA A 118 15.59 -2.77 2.95
N ASN A 119 14.58 -3.42 2.41
CA ASN A 119 14.53 -4.86 2.21
C ASN A 119 14.25 -5.24 0.76
N LYS A 120 14.79 -6.38 0.33
CA LYS A 120 14.44 -7.01 -0.94
C LYS A 120 13.32 -8.02 -0.69
N ARG A 121 12.28 -7.96 -1.51
CA ARG A 121 11.17 -8.92 -1.55
C ARG A 121 11.03 -9.48 -2.98
N GLU A 122 10.76 -10.76 -3.10
CA GLU A 122 10.46 -11.42 -4.37
C GLU A 122 9.01 -11.87 -4.39
N ALA A 123 8.26 -11.42 -5.39
CA ALA A 123 6.86 -11.80 -5.59
C ALA A 123 6.51 -11.78 -7.07
N SER A 124 5.70 -12.74 -7.53
CA SER A 124 5.18 -12.80 -8.92
C SER A 124 6.26 -12.62 -9.99
N ASN A 125 7.42 -13.24 -9.82
CA ASN A 125 8.60 -13.15 -10.70
C ASN A 125 9.20 -11.74 -10.82
N HIS A 126 8.93 -10.85 -9.87
CA HIS A 126 9.53 -9.52 -9.80
C HIS A 126 10.30 -9.34 -8.50
N ILE A 127 11.30 -8.46 -8.55
CA ILE A 127 12.08 -8.01 -7.40
C ILE A 127 11.54 -6.65 -6.99
N PHE A 128 11.15 -6.55 -5.72
CA PHE A 128 10.69 -5.34 -5.07
C PHE A 128 11.70 -4.91 -4.03
N TYR A 129 11.89 -3.61 -3.88
CA TYR A 129 12.57 -3.03 -2.73
C TYR A 129 11.56 -2.29 -1.87
N ASP A 130 11.33 -2.83 -0.68
CA ASP A 130 10.45 -2.24 0.32
C ASP A 130 11.30 -1.36 1.24
N LEU A 131 10.92 -0.09 1.36
CA LEU A 131 11.70 0.98 1.97
C LEU A 131 10.85 1.66 3.04
N GLU A 132 11.48 2.05 4.16
CA GLU A 132 10.84 2.76 5.26
C GLU A 132 11.60 4.04 5.57
N TYR A 133 10.89 5.15 5.68
CA TYR A 133 11.46 6.48 5.86
C TYR A 133 10.84 7.24 7.02
N GLU A 134 11.67 7.94 7.78
CA GLU A 134 11.28 9.08 8.60
C GLU A 134 11.59 10.37 7.85
N LEU A 135 10.60 11.25 7.71
CA LEU A 135 10.73 12.51 6.97
C LEU A 135 10.41 13.68 7.88
N ASN A 136 11.25 14.70 7.85
CA ASN A 136 10.93 16.00 8.42
C ASN A 136 10.67 16.99 7.27
N LEU A 137 9.42 17.45 7.15
CA LEU A 137 8.93 18.36 6.12
C LEU A 137 8.57 19.70 6.77
N ASN A 138 9.54 20.53 7.08
CA ASN A 138 9.34 21.92 7.57
C ASN A 138 8.43 22.01 8.79
N ASP A 139 8.32 21.39 9.78
CA ASP A 139 7.46 21.38 10.97
C ASP A 139 6.54 20.14 11.10
N GLN A 140 6.60 19.21 10.14
CA GLN A 140 5.82 17.98 10.21
C GLN A 140 6.73 16.76 10.10
N ASP A 141 6.74 15.95 11.14
CA ASP A 141 7.37 14.64 11.11
C ASP A 141 6.40 13.63 10.50
N ARG A 142 6.86 12.95 9.46
CA ARG A 142 6.10 11.92 8.74
C ARG A 142 6.84 10.59 8.77
N HIS A 143 6.06 9.54 8.68
CA HIS A 143 6.51 8.18 8.45
C HIS A 143 5.94 7.68 7.13
N GLU A 144 6.77 7.02 6.33
CA GLU A 144 6.39 6.58 4.98
C GLU A 144 6.97 5.21 4.66
N LEU A 145 6.13 4.34 4.12
CA LEU A 145 6.55 3.12 3.45
C LEU A 145 6.49 3.31 1.94
N ALA A 146 7.45 2.75 1.24
CA ALA A 146 7.46 2.72 -0.21
C ALA A 146 7.87 1.35 -0.73
N THR A 147 7.38 0.96 -1.91
CA THR A 147 7.95 -0.14 -2.66
C THR A 147 8.34 0.32 -4.05
N VAL A 148 9.46 -0.19 -4.52
CA VAL A 148 10.04 0.13 -5.83
C VAL A 148 10.19 -1.16 -6.63
N VAL A 149 9.77 -1.12 -7.89
CA VAL A 149 9.87 -2.26 -8.79
C VAL A 149 10.05 -1.79 -10.24
N ILE A 150 10.76 -2.55 -11.04
CA ILE A 150 10.85 -2.33 -12.49
C ILE A 150 10.10 -3.46 -13.21
N ASP A 151 9.25 -3.07 -14.17
CA ASP A 151 8.63 -3.99 -15.13
C ASP A 151 8.73 -3.41 -16.54
N ARG A 152 9.32 -4.16 -17.46
CA ARG A 152 9.41 -3.83 -18.90
C ARG A 152 9.87 -2.41 -19.20
N GLY A 153 10.91 -1.93 -18.51
CA GLY A 153 11.49 -0.61 -18.70
C GLY A 153 10.69 0.53 -18.06
N THR A 154 9.83 0.20 -17.12
CA THR A 154 9.08 1.17 -16.33
C THR A 154 9.36 0.96 -14.85
N LEU A 155 9.77 2.00 -14.17
CA LEU A 155 9.97 2.07 -12.72
C LEU A 155 8.67 2.51 -12.07
N TYR A 156 8.17 1.70 -11.18
CA TYR A 156 7.01 1.99 -10.33
C TYR A 156 7.49 2.25 -8.91
N THR A 157 7.06 3.35 -8.34
CA THR A 157 7.27 3.66 -6.92
C THR A 157 5.91 3.96 -6.29
N ILE A 158 5.41 3.06 -5.46
CA ILE A 158 4.22 3.30 -4.66
C ILE A 158 4.65 3.62 -3.24
N ALA A 159 4.09 4.67 -2.67
CA ALA A 159 4.40 5.12 -1.32
C ALA A 159 3.12 5.44 -0.55
N VAL A 160 3.09 5.13 0.73
CA VAL A 160 2.00 5.46 1.64
C VAL A 160 2.58 6.01 2.93
N GLY A 161 2.03 7.12 3.42
CA GLY A 161 2.58 7.77 4.61
C GLY A 161 1.56 8.53 5.44
N THR A 162 1.94 8.81 6.68
CA THR A 162 1.17 9.55 7.67
C THR A 162 2.09 10.39 8.55
N ASN A 163 1.54 11.19 9.45
CA ASN A 163 2.33 11.83 10.51
C ASN A 163 2.90 10.79 11.47
N GLU A 164 4.13 10.99 11.94
CA GLU A 164 4.83 10.10 12.87
C GLU A 164 3.97 9.70 14.08
N GLY A 165 3.27 10.66 14.68
CA GLY A 165 2.39 10.41 15.85
C GLY A 165 1.20 9.47 15.59
N ARG A 166 0.91 9.15 14.31
CA ARG A 166 -0.16 8.21 13.92
C ARG A 166 0.38 6.85 13.45
N TRP A 167 1.67 6.77 13.20
CA TRP A 167 2.32 5.60 12.61
C TRP A 167 1.86 4.27 13.25
N ASN A 168 1.99 4.14 14.55
CA ASN A 168 1.62 2.93 15.30
C ASN A 168 0.13 2.51 15.18
N LYS A 169 -0.72 3.34 14.55
CA LYS A 169 -2.15 3.01 14.35
C LYS A 169 -2.43 2.46 12.96
N VAL A 170 -1.54 2.72 12.02
CA VAL A 170 -1.76 2.43 10.60
C VAL A 170 -0.67 1.57 9.97
N ASP A 171 0.43 1.32 10.67
CA ASP A 171 1.61 0.57 10.21
C ASP A 171 1.25 -0.76 9.53
N ASN A 172 0.47 -1.59 10.20
CA ASN A 172 0.02 -2.88 9.65
C ASN A 172 -0.84 -2.71 8.39
N MET A 173 -1.73 -1.70 8.36
CA MET A 173 -2.56 -1.43 7.19
C MET A 173 -1.71 -0.94 6.02
N PHE A 174 -0.75 -0.06 6.28
CA PHE A 174 0.14 0.48 5.25
C PHE A 174 1.12 -0.57 4.71
N THR A 175 1.60 -1.46 5.56
CA THR A 175 2.38 -2.63 5.14
C THR A 175 1.58 -3.49 4.15
N ASN A 176 0.31 -3.80 4.48
CA ASN A 176 -0.56 -4.54 3.56
C ASN A 176 -0.79 -3.80 2.24
N VAL A 177 -0.90 -2.47 2.25
CA VAL A 177 -1.01 -1.65 1.03
C VAL A 177 0.23 -1.81 0.16
N ILE A 178 1.42 -1.62 0.72
CA ILE A 178 2.70 -1.71 0.00
C ILE A 178 2.93 -3.12 -0.55
N GLU A 179 2.71 -4.16 0.25
CA GLU A 179 2.88 -5.55 -0.16
C GLU A 179 1.86 -6.02 -1.19
N SER A 180 0.72 -5.34 -1.30
CA SER A 180 -0.34 -5.69 -2.25
C SER A 180 -0.04 -5.32 -3.69
N PHE A 181 0.93 -4.41 -3.93
CA PHE A 181 1.26 -4.02 -5.30
C PHE A 181 1.79 -5.21 -6.10
N ASN A 182 1.13 -5.49 -7.22
CA ASN A 182 1.45 -6.66 -8.04
C ASN A 182 1.13 -6.42 -9.52
N PHE A 183 1.86 -7.10 -10.41
CA PHE A 183 1.56 -7.14 -11.83
C PHE A 183 0.58 -8.28 -12.13
N LEU A 184 -0.33 -8.04 -13.07
CA LEU A 184 -1.41 -8.97 -13.42
C LEU A 184 -1.12 -9.79 -14.67
N ILE A 185 -0.12 -9.38 -15.48
CA ILE A 185 0.29 -9.99 -16.77
C ILE A 185 1.81 -9.95 -16.92
#